data_8ae26d3668c62300ca5d2bbad7bfa82f
#
_entry.id   8ae26d3668c62300ca5d2bbad7bfa82f
#
_cell.length_a   1.000
_cell.length_b   1.000
_cell.length_c   1.000
_cell.angle_alpha   90.00
_cell.angle_beta   90.00
_cell.angle_gamma   90.00
#
_symmetry.space_group_name_H-M   'P 1'
#
loop_
_entity.id
_entity.type
_entity.pdbx_description
1 polymer ?
#
loop_
_entity_poly.entity_id
_entity_poly.type
_entity_poly.pdbx_seq_one_letter_code
_entity_poly.pdbx_strand_id
1 'polypeptide(L)'
;MPIIRANADIITQINVFSVPMGGQQALIDHLTEAARFSRDTPGWLSASLHRSHDGMRVVNYAQSEGLEASRLVIDRLRNAGLLDHKDLGEAHPGLYDVVFTLER
;
A
#
# COMPACT_ATOMS: atom_id res chain seq x y z
N MET A 1 14.95 -4.52 -2.51
CA MET A 1 14.23 -3.66 -3.45
C MET A 1 13.00 -4.38 -3.98
N PRO A 2 11.80 -3.81 -3.82
CA PRO A 2 10.60 -4.45 -4.37
C PRO A 2 10.67 -4.57 -5.90
N ILE A 3 10.13 -5.66 -6.41
CA ILE A 3 10.05 -5.92 -7.85
C ILE A 3 8.56 -6.01 -8.19
N ILE A 4 8.15 -5.29 -9.24
CA ILE A 4 6.79 -5.39 -9.74
C ILE A 4 6.65 -6.69 -10.52
N ARG A 5 5.70 -7.53 -10.10
CA ARG A 5 5.48 -8.85 -10.68
C ARG A 5 4.19 -8.88 -11.49
N ALA A 6 4.30 -9.30 -12.76
CA ALA A 6 3.16 -9.49 -13.63
C ALA A 6 2.79 -10.99 -13.63
N ASN A 7 1.99 -11.39 -12.65
CA ASN A 7 1.58 -12.78 -12.47
C ASN A 7 0.10 -12.79 -12.05
N ALA A 8 -0.69 -13.68 -12.65
CA ALA A 8 -2.13 -13.77 -12.39
C ALA A 8 -2.47 -14.07 -10.94
N ASP A 9 -1.56 -14.71 -10.19
CA ASP A 9 -1.76 -15.06 -8.79
C ASP A 9 -1.37 -13.92 -7.82
N ILE A 10 -0.88 -12.81 -8.35
CA ILE A 10 -0.44 -11.68 -7.52
C ILE A 10 -1.46 -10.55 -7.64
N ILE A 11 -1.91 -10.07 -6.49
CA ILE A 11 -2.80 -8.92 -6.40
C ILE A 11 -1.98 -7.70 -6.02
N THR A 12 -2.19 -6.61 -6.74
CA THR A 12 -1.58 -5.32 -6.45
C THR A 12 -2.61 -4.40 -5.83
N GLN A 13 -2.28 -3.86 -4.66
CA GLN A 13 -3.08 -2.81 -4.04
C GLN A 13 -2.40 -1.48 -4.31
N ILE A 14 -3.13 -0.55 -4.90
CA ILE A 14 -2.67 0.83 -5.07
C ILE A 14 -3.63 1.71 -4.30
N ASN A 15 -3.10 2.46 -3.34
CA ASN A 15 -3.89 3.38 -2.54
C ASN A 15 -3.29 4.77 -2.69
N VAL A 16 -4.06 5.68 -3.27
CA VAL A 16 -3.65 7.07 -3.43
C VAL A 16 -4.30 7.87 -2.31
N PHE A 17 -3.48 8.47 -1.45
CA PHE A 17 -3.96 9.30 -0.36
C PHE A 17 -3.83 10.76 -0.74
N SER A 18 -4.92 11.51 -0.57
CA SER A 18 -4.87 12.98 -0.60
C SER A 18 -4.54 13.48 0.79
N VAL A 19 -3.52 14.32 0.91
CA VAL A 19 -3.07 14.84 2.20
C VAL A 19 -3.07 16.36 2.20
N PRO A 20 -3.24 16.99 3.39
CA PRO A 20 -3.08 18.43 3.47
C PRO A 20 -1.63 18.83 3.22
N MET A 21 -1.42 20.06 2.78
CA MET A 21 -0.07 20.59 2.57
C MET A 21 0.76 20.41 3.84
N GLY A 22 1.96 19.84 3.70
CA GLY A 22 2.84 19.54 4.84
C GLY A 22 2.50 18.24 5.56
N GLY A 23 1.47 17.50 5.14
CA GLY A 23 1.01 16.28 5.80
C GLY A 23 1.61 14.98 5.29
N GLN A 24 2.46 15.02 4.27
CA GLN A 24 2.98 13.78 3.66
C GLN A 24 3.79 12.95 4.65
N GLN A 25 4.67 13.57 5.42
CA GLN A 25 5.58 12.81 6.28
C GLN A 25 4.84 12.08 7.40
N ALA A 26 3.84 12.69 8.00
CA ALA A 26 3.05 12.05 9.05
C ALA A 26 2.35 10.79 8.52
N LEU A 27 1.78 10.87 7.31
CA LEU A 27 1.15 9.71 6.69
C LEU A 27 2.18 8.65 6.29
N ILE A 28 3.31 9.06 5.74
CA ILE A 28 4.39 8.13 5.37
C ILE A 28 4.88 7.36 6.59
N ASP A 29 5.07 8.03 7.72
CA ASP A 29 5.48 7.38 8.97
C ASP A 29 4.45 6.34 9.41
N HIS A 30 3.18 6.68 9.36
CA HIS A 30 2.10 5.75 9.70
C HIS A 30 2.06 4.55 8.76
N LEU A 31 2.15 4.77 7.45
CA LEU A 31 2.11 3.70 6.44
C LEU A 31 3.37 2.82 6.51
N THR A 32 4.50 3.38 6.91
CA THR A 32 5.73 2.62 7.14
C THR A 32 5.52 1.61 8.25
N GLU A 33 4.90 2.02 9.36
CA GLU A 33 4.58 1.11 10.46
C GLU A 33 3.58 0.05 10.04
N ALA A 34 2.57 0.42 9.26
CA ALA A 34 1.61 -0.53 8.73
C ALA A 34 2.28 -1.58 7.83
N ALA A 35 3.23 -1.16 6.98
CA ALA A 35 3.98 -2.07 6.12
C ALA A 35 4.84 -3.03 6.94
N ARG A 36 5.54 -2.54 7.95
CA ARG A 36 6.34 -3.38 8.84
C ARG A 36 5.49 -4.39 9.57
N PHE A 37 4.33 -3.97 10.06
CA PHE A 37 3.37 -4.87 10.71
C PHE A 37 2.87 -5.96 9.77
N SER A 38 2.69 -5.62 8.47
CA SER A 38 2.16 -6.55 7.46
C SER A 38 3.18 -7.58 6.99
N ARG A 39 4.46 -7.32 7.17
CA ARG A 39 5.56 -8.09 6.58
C ARG A 39 5.51 -9.58 6.87
N ASP A 40 5.08 -9.99 8.05
CA ASP A 40 4.99 -11.40 8.46
C ASP A 40 3.63 -12.03 8.18
N THR A 41 2.75 -11.33 7.47
CA THR A 41 1.48 -11.92 7.03
C THR A 41 1.77 -12.94 5.92
N PRO A 42 1.27 -14.18 6.03
CA PRO A 42 1.43 -15.15 4.95
C PRO A 42 0.91 -14.60 3.61
N GLY A 43 1.72 -14.69 2.58
CA GLY A 43 1.39 -14.21 1.24
C GLY A 43 1.67 -12.74 0.97
N TRP A 44 2.07 -11.96 1.97
CA TRP A 44 2.54 -10.60 1.73
C TRP A 44 3.88 -10.64 0.99
N LEU A 45 4.04 -9.82 -0.05
CA LEU A 45 5.23 -9.83 -0.89
C LEU A 45 6.07 -8.57 -0.75
N SER A 46 5.46 -7.42 -0.93
CA SER A 46 6.22 -6.16 -0.95
C SER A 46 5.30 -4.96 -0.78
N ALA A 47 5.90 -3.84 -0.41
CA ALA A 47 5.25 -2.55 -0.40
C ALA A 47 6.26 -1.47 -0.74
N SER A 48 5.80 -0.40 -1.37
CA SER A 48 6.58 0.81 -1.56
C SER A 48 5.70 2.02 -1.35
N LEU A 49 6.28 3.07 -0.77
CA LEU A 49 5.59 4.33 -0.52
C LEU A 49 6.18 5.39 -1.43
N HIS A 50 5.33 6.20 -2.01
CA HIS A 50 5.70 7.22 -2.98
C HIS A 50 5.19 8.58 -2.53
N ARG A 51 6.05 9.56 -2.56
CA ARG A 51 5.73 10.95 -2.23
C ARG A 51 5.55 11.72 -3.52
N SER A 52 4.40 12.37 -3.70
CA SER A 52 4.21 13.22 -4.87
C SER A 52 5.05 14.49 -4.76
N HIS A 53 5.49 14.99 -5.90
CA HIS A 53 6.32 16.21 -5.94
C HIS A 53 5.50 17.46 -5.60
N ASP A 54 4.18 17.43 -5.81
CA ASP A 54 3.33 18.57 -5.49
C ASP A 54 3.00 18.72 -4.00
N GLY A 55 3.41 17.75 -3.16
CA GLY A 55 3.21 17.82 -1.72
C GLY A 55 1.84 17.36 -1.23
N MET A 56 0.93 16.95 -2.12
CA MET A 56 -0.48 16.74 -1.79
C MET A 56 -0.94 15.29 -1.84
N ARG A 57 -0.06 14.35 -2.21
CA ARG A 57 -0.42 12.93 -2.32
C ARG A 57 0.68 12.02 -1.81
N VAL A 58 0.25 10.88 -1.32
CA VAL A 58 1.15 9.75 -0.98
C VAL A 58 0.52 8.50 -1.61
N VAL A 59 1.32 7.67 -2.24
CA VAL A 59 0.85 6.43 -2.84
C VAL A 59 1.48 5.24 -2.11
N ASN A 60 0.65 4.29 -1.72
CA ASN A 60 1.08 2.99 -1.24
C ASN A 60 0.86 1.98 -2.37
N TYR A 61 1.94 1.28 -2.73
CA TYR A 61 1.93 0.25 -3.76
C TYR A 61 2.36 -1.06 -3.11
N ALA A 62 1.44 -2.01 -2.96
CA ALA A 62 1.71 -3.26 -2.25
C ALA A 62 1.27 -4.46 -3.10
N GLN A 63 2.00 -5.57 -2.97
CA GLN A 63 1.66 -6.82 -3.66
C GLN A 63 1.54 -7.97 -2.68
N SER A 64 0.59 -8.86 -2.94
CA SER A 64 0.32 -10.06 -2.15
C SER A 64 0.03 -11.25 -3.08
N GLU A 65 0.27 -12.46 -2.58
CA GLU A 65 -0.02 -13.70 -3.30
C GLU A 65 -1.51 -14.01 -3.23
N GLY A 66 -2.27 -13.52 -4.21
CA GLY A 66 -3.69 -13.79 -4.32
C GLY A 66 -4.57 -12.91 -3.44
N LEU A 67 -5.87 -13.03 -3.68
CA LEU A 67 -6.86 -12.19 -3.04
C LEU A 67 -7.02 -12.48 -1.54
N GLU A 68 -6.87 -13.73 -1.15
CA GLU A 68 -7.00 -14.12 0.27
C GLU A 68 -5.89 -13.51 1.12
N ALA A 69 -4.65 -13.53 0.62
CA ALA A 69 -3.53 -12.90 1.33
C ALA A 69 -3.75 -11.40 1.46
N SER A 70 -4.24 -10.75 0.40
CA SER A 70 -4.56 -9.33 0.43
C SER A 70 -5.63 -9.02 1.50
N ARG A 71 -6.69 -9.83 1.58
CA ARG A 71 -7.73 -9.68 2.59
C ARG A 71 -7.19 -9.89 4.01
N LEU A 72 -6.32 -10.87 4.18
CA LEU A 72 -5.71 -11.15 5.48
C LEU A 72 -4.87 -9.97 5.97
N VAL A 73 -4.11 -9.33 5.07
CA VAL A 73 -3.35 -8.12 5.40
C VAL A 73 -4.28 -7.03 5.90
N ILE A 74 -5.36 -6.76 5.16
CA ILE A 74 -6.33 -5.72 5.51
C ILE A 74 -6.99 -6.03 6.87
N ASP A 75 -7.40 -7.27 7.08
CA ASP A 75 -8.05 -7.67 8.34
C ASP A 75 -7.10 -7.52 9.53
N ARG A 76 -5.84 -7.91 9.39
CA ARG A 76 -4.84 -7.76 10.44
C ARG A 76 -4.59 -6.29 10.76
N LEU A 77 -4.48 -5.44 9.73
CA LEU A 77 -4.29 -4.01 9.91
C LEU A 77 -5.49 -3.37 10.62
N ARG A 78 -6.71 -3.77 10.23
CA ARG A 78 -7.92 -3.27 10.87
C ARG A 78 -7.98 -3.67 12.34
N ASN A 79 -7.70 -4.92 12.64
CA ASN A 79 -7.73 -5.43 14.01
C ASN A 79 -6.67 -4.79 14.90
N ALA A 80 -5.55 -4.35 14.30
CA ALA A 80 -4.48 -3.66 15.02
C ALA A 80 -4.72 -2.15 15.15
N GLY A 81 -5.82 -1.62 14.58
CA GLY A 81 -6.12 -0.20 14.62
C GLY A 81 -5.24 0.64 13.69
N LEU A 82 -4.66 0.03 12.67
CA LEU A 82 -3.75 0.71 11.74
C LEU A 82 -4.45 1.19 10.46
N LEU A 83 -5.75 0.96 10.34
CA LEU A 83 -6.59 1.51 9.27
C LEU A 83 -7.40 2.71 9.80
N ASP A 84 -8.06 3.41 8.88
CA ASP A 84 -9.02 4.49 9.19
C ASP A 84 -8.45 5.71 9.92
N HIS A 85 -7.24 6.11 9.56
CA HIS A 85 -6.62 7.33 10.04
C HIS A 85 -6.93 8.50 9.10
N LYS A 86 -8.20 8.89 9.03
CA LYS A 86 -8.68 9.93 8.11
C LYS A 86 -8.09 11.31 8.37
N ASP A 87 -7.65 11.55 9.59
CA ASP A 87 -6.97 12.78 9.97
C ASP A 87 -5.60 12.93 9.27
N LEU A 88 -4.99 11.84 8.84
CA LEU A 88 -3.71 11.85 8.13
C LEU A 88 -3.86 12.01 6.62
N GLY A 89 -4.99 11.59 6.07
CA GLY A 89 -5.22 11.68 4.63
C GLY A 89 -6.46 10.93 4.21
N GLU A 90 -6.98 11.29 3.05
CA GLU A 90 -8.14 10.62 2.45
C GLU A 90 -7.66 9.52 1.51
N ALA A 91 -8.08 8.28 1.79
CA ALA A 91 -7.65 7.09 1.05
C ALA A 91 -8.53 6.85 -0.17
N HIS A 92 -7.90 6.44 -1.28
CA HIS A 92 -8.57 6.00 -2.49
C HIS A 92 -7.97 4.65 -2.91
N PRO A 93 -8.35 3.55 -2.23
CA PRO A 93 -7.75 2.23 -2.49
C PRO A 93 -8.36 1.55 -3.71
N GLY A 94 -7.57 0.70 -4.36
CA GLY A 94 -8.03 -0.19 -5.41
C GLY A 94 -7.17 -1.45 -5.48
N LEU A 95 -7.75 -2.53 -6.00
CA LEU A 95 -7.04 -3.76 -6.27
C LEU A 95 -6.87 -3.90 -7.78
N TYR A 96 -5.69 -4.31 -8.20
CA TYR A 96 -5.29 -4.32 -9.61
C TYR A 96 -4.51 -5.57 -9.95
N ASP A 97 -4.57 -5.94 -11.22
CA ASP A 97 -3.67 -6.93 -11.80
C ASP A 97 -2.63 -6.21 -12.65
N VAL A 98 -1.38 -6.61 -12.54
CA VAL A 98 -0.36 -6.09 -13.44
C VAL A 98 -0.50 -6.82 -14.78
N VAL A 99 -0.77 -6.07 -15.84
CA VAL A 99 -1.04 -6.66 -17.17
C VAL A 99 0.13 -6.55 -18.13
N PHE A 100 1.12 -5.72 -17.81
CA PHE A 100 2.30 -5.56 -18.66
C PHE A 100 3.44 -4.90 -17.88
N THR A 101 4.65 -5.41 -18.07
CA THR A 101 5.87 -4.77 -17.59
C THR A 101 6.92 -4.81 -18.70
N LEU A 102 7.76 -3.79 -18.77
CA LEU A 102 8.85 -3.74 -19.74
C LEU A 102 10.06 -3.11 -19.05
N GLU A 103 11.20 -3.76 -19.21
CA GLU A 103 12.49 -3.19 -18.80
C GLU A 103 13.26 -2.74 -20.02
N ARG A 104 14.14 -1.76 -19.81
CA ARG A 104 14.98 -1.22 -20.86
C ARG A 104 16.08 -2.18 -21.30
#